data_a0d87e9f0968838976410ded696651ae
#
_entry.id   a0d87e9f0968838976410ded696651ae
#
_cell.length_a   1.000
_cell.length_b   1.000
_cell.length_c   1.000
_cell.angle_alpha   90.00
_cell.angle_beta   90.00
_cell.angle_gamma   90.00
#
_symmetry.space_group_name_H-M   'P 1'
#
loop_
_entity.id
_entity.type
_entity.pdbx_description
1 polymer ?
#
loop_
_entity_poly.entity_id
_entity_poly.type
_entity_poly.pdbx_seq_one_letter_code
_entity_poly.pdbx_strand_id
1 'polypeptide(L)'
;MSFRNFKMVDYVVFGRGAFNQLDEILAPRRKADAPMIFLVDHFFEGKPLVNRIPLRGKDKIIFADVTYEPKTTQVDALANELKESFGTVSGIIGIGGGSTMDLAKAVSLMMNNPGSSADYQGWDLVKFPGVYKAGIPTLSGTGAEVSRTTVLTGPTRKLGMNSDFTPFDQIVLDPELTKDAPVNQRFYTGMDCYIHCIESLEGTYLNEFSKSYGEKALELCQKVFVTKNHWDDESDDQLM
;
A
#
# COMPACT_ATOMS: atom_id res chain seq x y z
N MET A 1 28.68 16.21 -1.49
CA MET A 1 27.54 15.24 -1.36
C MET A 1 26.28 15.99 -1.70
N SER A 2 25.45 15.44 -2.59
CA SER A 2 24.10 15.99 -2.82
C SER A 2 23.12 15.27 -1.89
N PHE A 3 22.36 16.04 -1.12
CA PHE A 3 21.26 15.49 -0.33
C PHE A 3 20.06 15.24 -1.25
N ARG A 4 19.34 14.13 -1.04
CA ARG A 4 18.16 13.78 -1.83
C ARG A 4 16.90 14.18 -1.07
N ASN A 5 15.93 14.71 -1.80
CA ASN A 5 14.56 14.81 -1.30
C ASN A 5 13.90 13.45 -1.35
N PHE A 6 13.02 13.19 -0.39
CA PHE A 6 12.06 12.08 -0.53
C PHE A 6 10.66 12.61 -0.38
N LYS A 7 9.78 12.13 -1.24
CA LYS A 7 8.36 12.29 -1.01
C LYS A 7 7.89 11.22 -0.02
N MET A 8 7.15 11.66 0.98
CA MET A 8 6.41 10.80 1.91
C MET A 8 4.92 10.78 1.53
N VAL A 9 4.13 10.02 2.25
CA VAL A 9 2.67 10.06 2.16
C VAL A 9 2.17 11.44 2.60
N ASP A 10 1.25 12.03 1.84
CA ASP A 10 0.79 13.40 2.12
C ASP A 10 -0.12 13.43 3.36
N TYR A 11 -0.98 12.42 3.54
CA TYR A 11 -1.94 12.35 4.64
C TYR A 11 -1.97 10.97 5.29
N VAL A 12 -1.98 10.95 6.61
CA VAL A 12 -2.07 9.72 7.42
C VAL A 12 -3.24 9.88 8.40
N VAL A 13 -4.12 8.88 8.42
CA VAL A 13 -5.09 8.69 9.50
C VAL A 13 -4.72 7.41 10.23
N PHE A 14 -4.58 7.50 11.55
CA PHE A 14 -4.20 6.38 12.39
C PHE A 14 -5.16 6.26 13.58
N GLY A 15 -5.67 5.08 13.83
CA GLY A 15 -6.45 4.76 15.02
C GLY A 15 -7.47 3.64 14.78
N ARG A 16 -7.91 3.01 15.88
CA ARG A 16 -8.97 2.00 15.84
C ARG A 16 -10.27 2.58 15.31
N GLY A 17 -10.86 1.89 14.34
CA GLY A 17 -12.08 2.35 13.68
C GLY A 17 -11.85 3.43 12.63
N ALA A 18 -10.60 3.80 12.31
CA ALA A 18 -10.28 4.80 11.28
C ALA A 18 -10.86 4.44 9.91
N PHE A 19 -10.99 3.15 9.61
CA PHE A 19 -11.64 2.68 8.37
C PHE A 19 -13.09 3.17 8.21
N ASN A 20 -13.80 3.42 9.32
CA ASN A 20 -15.18 3.92 9.26
C ASN A 20 -15.27 5.36 8.76
N GLN A 21 -14.16 6.12 8.76
CA GLN A 21 -14.07 7.47 8.20
C GLN A 21 -13.75 7.47 6.70
N LEU A 22 -13.61 6.29 6.07
CA LEU A 22 -13.13 6.20 4.68
C LEU A 22 -14.03 6.99 3.71
N ASP A 23 -15.34 7.02 3.93
CA ASP A 23 -16.26 7.78 3.08
C ASP A 23 -16.00 9.29 3.14
N GLU A 24 -15.76 9.83 4.33
CA GLU A 24 -15.40 11.24 4.53
C GLU A 24 -14.02 11.57 3.94
N ILE A 25 -13.05 10.68 4.12
CA ILE A 25 -11.68 10.83 3.58
C ILE A 25 -11.73 10.89 2.05
N LEU A 26 -12.53 10.03 1.42
CA LEU A 26 -12.61 9.94 -0.04
C LEU A 26 -13.51 11.01 -0.66
N ALA A 27 -14.47 11.58 0.09
CA ALA A 27 -15.46 12.51 -0.43
C ALA A 27 -14.86 13.69 -1.23
N PRO A 28 -13.78 14.38 -0.77
CA PRO A 28 -13.18 15.48 -1.51
C PRO A 28 -12.47 15.07 -2.82
N ARG A 29 -12.21 13.79 -2.98
CA ARG A 29 -11.49 13.23 -4.14
C ARG A 29 -12.43 12.66 -5.21
N ARG A 30 -13.69 12.49 -4.87
CA ARG A 30 -14.70 11.96 -5.79
C ARG A 30 -15.04 12.98 -6.88
N LYS A 31 -15.09 12.50 -8.12
CA LYS A 31 -15.51 13.27 -9.29
C LYS A 31 -16.87 12.72 -9.75
N ALA A 32 -17.77 13.59 -10.17
CA ALA A 32 -19.16 13.21 -10.51
C ALA A 32 -19.26 12.09 -11.56
N ASP A 33 -18.38 12.12 -12.55
CA ASP A 33 -18.44 11.23 -13.73
C ASP A 33 -17.40 10.10 -13.73
N ALA A 34 -16.58 10.01 -12.68
CA ALA A 34 -15.49 9.04 -12.61
C ALA A 34 -15.57 8.20 -11.30
N PRO A 35 -15.55 6.86 -11.39
CA PRO A 35 -15.63 6.00 -10.21
C PRO A 35 -14.38 6.05 -9.36
N MET A 36 -14.52 5.73 -8.06
CA MET A 36 -13.46 5.18 -7.24
C MET A 36 -13.35 3.69 -7.50
N ILE A 37 -12.13 3.19 -7.65
CA ILE A 37 -11.86 1.76 -7.83
C ILE A 37 -11.20 1.24 -6.56
N PHE A 38 -11.84 0.28 -5.92
CA PHE A 38 -11.34 -0.40 -4.75
C PHE A 38 -10.67 -1.71 -5.16
N LEU A 39 -9.36 -1.75 -5.13
CA LEU A 39 -8.57 -2.97 -5.30
C LEU A 39 -8.46 -3.66 -3.95
N VAL A 40 -9.20 -4.73 -3.78
CA VAL A 40 -9.31 -5.45 -2.52
C VAL A 40 -8.61 -6.79 -2.65
N ASP A 41 -7.78 -7.16 -1.68
CA ASP A 41 -7.20 -8.49 -1.63
C ASP A 41 -8.30 -9.55 -1.69
N HIS A 42 -8.17 -10.50 -2.60
CA HIS A 42 -9.17 -11.57 -2.82
C HIS A 42 -9.47 -12.37 -1.55
N PHE A 43 -8.56 -12.37 -0.57
CA PHE A 43 -8.80 -12.95 0.75
C PHE A 43 -10.08 -12.41 1.42
N PHE A 44 -10.45 -11.19 1.11
CA PHE A 44 -11.65 -10.54 1.70
C PHE A 44 -12.93 -10.81 0.92
N GLU A 45 -12.89 -11.52 -0.19
CA GLU A 45 -14.09 -11.86 -0.94
C GLU A 45 -15.08 -12.64 -0.06
N GLY A 46 -16.30 -12.13 0.01
CA GLY A 46 -17.35 -12.68 0.88
C GLY A 46 -17.20 -12.40 2.39
N LYS A 47 -16.17 -11.64 2.81
CA LYS A 47 -15.96 -11.29 4.23
C LYS A 47 -16.63 -9.97 4.63
N PRO A 48 -16.93 -9.76 5.93
CA PRO A 48 -17.63 -8.58 6.42
C PRO A 48 -16.97 -7.25 6.09
N LEU A 49 -15.64 -7.20 5.94
CA LEU A 49 -14.90 -5.99 5.59
C LEU A 49 -15.42 -5.37 4.29
N VAL A 50 -15.76 -6.20 3.29
CA VAL A 50 -16.24 -5.74 1.98
C VAL A 50 -17.52 -4.92 2.11
N ASN A 51 -18.41 -5.29 3.03
CA ASN A 51 -19.68 -4.59 3.27
C ASN A 51 -19.49 -3.20 3.92
N ARG A 52 -18.31 -2.91 4.45
CA ARG A 52 -17.96 -1.61 5.05
C ARG A 52 -17.33 -0.64 4.05
N ILE A 53 -17.04 -1.08 2.82
CA ILE A 53 -16.46 -0.24 1.78
C ILE A 53 -17.53 0.74 1.28
N PRO A 54 -17.29 2.08 1.35
CA PRO A 54 -18.28 3.08 1.06
C PRO A 54 -18.44 3.33 -0.45
N LEU A 55 -19.11 2.41 -1.15
CA LEU A 55 -19.37 2.54 -2.58
C LEU A 55 -20.42 3.61 -2.89
N ARG A 56 -20.15 4.43 -3.90
CA ARG A 56 -21.07 5.44 -4.40
C ARG A 56 -21.19 5.38 -5.93
N GLY A 57 -22.38 5.51 -6.45
CA GLY A 57 -22.63 5.64 -7.89
C GLY A 57 -22.01 4.52 -8.73
N LYS A 58 -20.98 4.86 -9.51
CA LYS A 58 -20.27 3.92 -10.41
C LYS A 58 -19.06 3.25 -9.79
N ASP A 59 -18.82 3.43 -8.49
CA ASP A 59 -17.67 2.81 -7.81
C ASP A 59 -17.65 1.30 -7.99
N LYS A 60 -16.47 0.74 -8.06
CA LYS A 60 -16.29 -0.70 -8.32
C LYS A 60 -15.28 -1.30 -7.33
N ILE A 61 -15.61 -2.47 -6.81
CA ILE A 61 -14.66 -3.34 -6.14
C ILE A 61 -14.09 -4.31 -7.19
N ILE A 62 -12.78 -4.47 -7.18
CA ILE A 62 -12.07 -5.47 -7.95
C ILE A 62 -11.26 -6.30 -6.96
N PHE A 63 -11.56 -7.58 -6.85
CA PHE A 63 -10.77 -8.49 -6.05
C PHE A 63 -9.50 -8.85 -6.81
N ALA A 64 -8.37 -8.50 -6.20
CA ALA A 64 -7.05 -8.75 -6.77
C ALA A 64 -6.52 -10.09 -6.26
N ASP A 65 -6.21 -11.01 -7.16
CA ASP A 65 -5.43 -12.19 -6.81
C ASP A 65 -3.97 -11.77 -6.61
N VAL A 66 -3.57 -11.72 -5.36
CA VAL A 66 -2.23 -11.40 -4.88
C VAL A 66 -1.57 -12.56 -4.15
N THR A 67 -1.99 -13.78 -4.46
CA THR A 67 -1.33 -15.02 -3.99
C THR A 67 0.16 -15.00 -4.30
N TYR A 68 0.51 -14.43 -5.44
CA TYR A 68 1.87 -14.12 -5.83
C TYR A 68 2.05 -12.60 -5.95
N GLU A 69 3.30 -12.15 -5.95
CA GLU A 69 3.62 -10.75 -6.19
C GLU A 69 3.02 -10.24 -7.50
N PRO A 70 2.53 -8.99 -7.54
CA PRO A 70 1.91 -8.46 -8.74
C PRO A 70 2.90 -8.41 -9.91
N LYS A 71 2.41 -8.81 -11.08
CA LYS A 71 3.17 -8.80 -12.33
C LYS A 71 2.89 -7.52 -13.12
N THR A 72 3.87 -7.07 -13.87
CA THR A 72 3.69 -5.94 -14.80
C THR A 72 2.54 -6.18 -15.76
N THR A 73 2.38 -7.40 -16.27
CA THR A 73 1.26 -7.77 -17.15
C THR A 73 -0.11 -7.66 -16.48
N GLN A 74 -0.22 -7.95 -15.18
CA GLN A 74 -1.45 -7.77 -14.40
C GLN A 74 -1.79 -6.29 -14.23
N VAL A 75 -0.78 -5.47 -13.92
CA VAL A 75 -0.93 -4.01 -13.82
C VAL A 75 -1.41 -3.42 -15.14
N ASP A 76 -0.76 -3.79 -16.24
CA ASP A 76 -1.08 -3.27 -17.57
C ASP A 76 -2.49 -3.67 -18.00
N ALA A 77 -2.87 -4.94 -17.80
CA ALA A 77 -4.20 -5.43 -18.13
C ALA A 77 -5.29 -4.67 -17.34
N LEU A 78 -5.09 -4.49 -16.04
CA LEU A 78 -6.05 -3.80 -15.19
C LEU A 78 -6.15 -2.31 -15.52
N ALA A 79 -5.02 -1.63 -15.73
CA ALA A 79 -5.02 -0.22 -16.12
C ALA A 79 -5.72 0.00 -17.47
N ASN A 80 -5.51 -0.89 -18.44
CA ASN A 80 -6.17 -0.84 -19.74
C ASN A 80 -7.68 -1.09 -19.63
N GLU A 81 -8.11 -2.12 -18.87
CA GLU A 81 -9.53 -2.38 -18.59
C GLU A 81 -10.22 -1.15 -18.01
N LEU A 82 -9.59 -0.49 -17.03
CA LEU A 82 -10.13 0.71 -16.40
C LEU A 82 -10.23 1.89 -17.37
N LYS A 83 -9.23 2.09 -18.22
CA LYS A 83 -9.24 3.13 -19.27
C LYS A 83 -10.35 2.87 -20.30
N GLU A 84 -10.51 1.64 -20.76
CA GLU A 84 -11.53 1.26 -21.73
C GLU A 84 -12.94 1.40 -21.13
N SER A 85 -13.14 1.00 -19.88
CA SER A 85 -14.44 1.00 -19.22
C SER A 85 -14.90 2.39 -18.78
N PHE A 86 -13.98 3.24 -18.35
CA PHE A 86 -14.32 4.51 -17.67
C PHE A 86 -13.61 5.73 -18.25
N GLY A 87 -12.60 5.55 -19.12
CA GLY A 87 -11.73 6.63 -19.59
C GLY A 87 -10.82 7.16 -18.47
N THR A 88 -11.41 7.61 -17.39
CA THR A 88 -10.71 8.08 -16.17
C THR A 88 -11.41 7.59 -14.92
N VAL A 89 -10.67 7.56 -13.80
CA VAL A 89 -11.19 7.20 -12.47
C VAL A 89 -10.90 8.32 -11.48
N SER A 90 -11.72 8.44 -10.43
CA SER A 90 -11.49 9.40 -9.34
C SER A 90 -10.28 9.03 -8.50
N GLY A 91 -10.03 7.74 -8.33
CA GLY A 91 -8.89 7.23 -7.58
C GLY A 91 -8.84 5.70 -7.55
N ILE A 92 -7.71 5.19 -7.11
CA ILE A 92 -7.44 3.77 -6.86
C ILE A 92 -7.21 3.58 -5.35
N ILE A 93 -8.01 2.75 -4.72
CA ILE A 93 -7.98 2.51 -3.28
C ILE A 93 -7.53 1.07 -3.07
N GLY A 94 -6.34 0.87 -2.51
CA GLY A 94 -5.81 -0.46 -2.17
C GLY A 94 -6.22 -0.87 -0.77
N ILE A 95 -6.82 -2.05 -0.61
CA ILE A 95 -7.22 -2.63 0.69
C ILE A 95 -6.66 -4.05 0.76
N GLY A 96 -5.61 -4.26 1.56
CA GLY A 96 -4.95 -5.56 1.63
C GLY A 96 -3.53 -5.50 2.18
N GLY A 97 -2.74 -6.52 1.90
CA GLY A 97 -1.32 -6.57 2.24
C GLY A 97 -0.41 -5.83 1.26
N GLY A 98 0.91 -5.97 1.42
CA GLY A 98 1.92 -5.29 0.61
C GLY A 98 1.74 -5.45 -0.91
N SER A 99 1.42 -6.65 -1.37
CA SER A 99 1.17 -6.91 -2.81
C SER A 99 -0.03 -6.13 -3.34
N THR A 100 -1.10 -5.99 -2.54
CA THR A 100 -2.27 -5.18 -2.91
C THR A 100 -1.91 -3.69 -2.95
N MET A 101 -1.10 -3.22 -1.99
CA MET A 101 -0.59 -1.84 -1.97
C MET A 101 0.23 -1.56 -3.23
N ASP A 102 1.13 -2.47 -3.59
CA ASP A 102 1.97 -2.32 -4.77
C ASP A 102 1.14 -2.32 -6.06
N LEU A 103 0.17 -3.24 -6.18
CA LEU A 103 -0.73 -3.26 -7.33
C LEU A 103 -1.50 -1.92 -7.46
N ALA A 104 -2.05 -1.41 -6.36
CA ALA A 104 -2.83 -0.18 -6.36
C ALA A 104 -1.99 1.04 -6.77
N LYS A 105 -0.75 1.16 -6.26
CA LYS A 105 0.19 2.20 -6.66
C LYS A 105 0.51 2.12 -8.15
N ALA A 106 0.87 0.93 -8.62
CA ALA A 106 1.25 0.73 -10.01
C ALA A 106 0.10 1.01 -10.98
N VAL A 107 -1.10 0.49 -10.70
CA VAL A 107 -2.30 0.77 -11.53
C VAL A 107 -2.60 2.27 -11.55
N SER A 108 -2.55 2.96 -10.40
CA SER A 108 -2.73 4.41 -10.33
C SER A 108 -1.75 5.14 -11.25
N LEU A 109 -0.47 4.78 -11.22
CA LEU A 109 0.55 5.38 -12.09
C LEU A 109 0.25 5.12 -13.56
N MET A 110 -0.10 3.88 -13.92
CA MET A 110 -0.35 3.49 -15.30
C MET A 110 -1.64 4.08 -15.89
N MET A 111 -2.53 4.63 -15.08
CA MET A 111 -3.67 5.41 -15.61
C MET A 111 -3.22 6.62 -16.44
N ASN A 112 -2.10 7.25 -16.08
CA ASN A 112 -1.62 8.49 -16.70
C ASN A 112 -0.29 8.31 -17.45
N ASN A 113 0.35 7.15 -17.33
CA ASN A 113 1.62 6.88 -18.02
C ASN A 113 1.40 5.91 -19.19
N PRO A 114 1.92 6.22 -20.40
CA PRO A 114 1.74 5.37 -21.57
C PRO A 114 2.71 4.18 -21.57
N GLY A 115 2.43 3.16 -22.35
CA GLY A 115 3.27 1.98 -22.51
C GLY A 115 3.01 0.92 -21.43
N SER A 116 4.01 0.09 -21.15
CA SER A 116 3.93 -0.98 -20.15
C SER A 116 4.53 -0.53 -18.81
N SER A 117 3.99 -1.01 -17.71
CA SER A 117 4.56 -0.80 -16.38
C SER A 117 5.99 -1.36 -16.26
N ALA A 118 6.35 -2.35 -17.11
CA ALA A 118 7.72 -2.86 -17.19
C ALA A 118 8.74 -1.78 -17.64
N ASP A 119 8.32 -0.80 -18.44
CA ASP A 119 9.19 0.28 -18.94
C ASP A 119 9.55 1.28 -17.83
N TYR A 120 8.81 1.26 -16.72
CA TYR A 120 8.98 2.15 -15.58
C TYR A 120 9.68 1.51 -14.39
N GLN A 121 10.05 0.22 -14.48
CA GLN A 121 10.82 -0.44 -13.44
C GLN A 121 12.24 0.13 -13.37
N GLY A 122 12.58 0.73 -12.24
CA GLY A 122 13.84 1.43 -12.00
C GLY A 122 13.65 2.69 -11.18
N TRP A 123 14.61 3.62 -11.29
CA TRP A 123 14.63 4.86 -10.54
C TRP A 123 14.19 6.04 -11.40
N ASP A 124 13.16 6.76 -10.96
CA ASP A 124 12.68 8.03 -11.52
C ASP A 124 12.30 7.96 -13.01
N LEU A 125 11.82 6.80 -13.46
CA LEU A 125 11.38 6.58 -14.85
C LEU A 125 9.91 6.99 -15.08
N VAL A 126 9.10 7.05 -14.01
CA VAL A 126 7.69 7.48 -14.09
C VAL A 126 7.64 8.95 -14.49
N LYS A 127 6.88 9.28 -15.52
CA LYS A 127 6.87 10.61 -16.15
C LYS A 127 5.78 11.53 -15.60
N PHE A 128 4.64 10.96 -15.25
CA PHE A 128 3.47 11.71 -14.82
C PHE A 128 2.92 11.15 -13.51
N PRO A 129 2.35 12.00 -12.63
CA PRO A 129 1.66 11.52 -11.45
C PRO A 129 0.50 10.60 -11.85
N GLY A 130 0.23 9.59 -11.04
CA GLY A 130 -0.94 8.75 -11.20
C GLY A 130 -2.24 9.49 -10.88
N VAL A 131 -3.36 8.78 -10.94
CA VAL A 131 -4.61 9.24 -10.33
C VAL A 131 -4.49 9.19 -8.81
N TYR A 132 -5.39 9.89 -8.09
CA TYR A 132 -5.43 9.81 -6.62
C TYR A 132 -5.38 8.36 -6.15
N LYS A 133 -4.60 8.08 -5.12
CA LYS A 133 -4.46 6.75 -4.56
C LYS A 133 -4.44 6.78 -3.03
N ALA A 134 -5.19 5.87 -2.44
CA ALA A 134 -5.17 5.66 -0.99
C ALA A 134 -4.85 4.21 -0.65
N GLY A 135 -4.06 4.01 0.41
CA GLY A 135 -3.65 2.70 0.92
C GLY A 135 -4.27 2.38 2.27
N ILE A 136 -4.82 1.19 2.40
CA ILE A 136 -5.45 0.69 3.62
C ILE A 136 -4.86 -0.70 3.89
N PRO A 137 -3.72 -0.77 4.59
CA PRO A 137 -3.08 -2.04 4.88
C PRO A 137 -3.91 -2.86 5.86
N THR A 138 -3.95 -4.16 5.63
CA THR A 138 -4.58 -5.16 6.51
C THR A 138 -3.58 -6.13 7.11
N LEU A 139 -2.30 -5.92 6.81
CA LEU A 139 -1.14 -6.57 7.40
C LEU A 139 -0.10 -5.51 7.71
N SER A 140 0.60 -5.69 8.80
CA SER A 140 1.75 -4.89 9.18
C SER A 140 3.03 -5.62 8.77
N GLY A 141 4.05 -4.93 8.27
CA GLY A 141 5.35 -5.55 7.96
C GLY A 141 6.11 -4.91 6.82
N THR A 142 5.60 -4.99 5.59
CA THR A 142 6.35 -4.57 4.38
C THR A 142 6.59 -3.06 4.28
N GLY A 143 5.79 -2.23 4.95
CA GLY A 143 5.83 -0.78 4.79
C GLY A 143 5.46 -0.30 3.37
N ALA A 144 4.83 -1.15 2.56
CA ALA A 144 4.48 -0.81 1.19
C ALA A 144 3.54 0.40 1.10
N GLU A 145 2.71 0.62 2.11
CA GLU A 145 1.79 1.77 2.20
C GLU A 145 2.51 3.12 2.31
N VAL A 146 3.73 3.15 2.86
CA VAL A 146 4.51 4.39 3.02
C VAL A 146 5.71 4.48 2.07
N SER A 147 6.03 3.41 1.35
CA SER A 147 7.25 3.34 0.54
C SER A 147 7.15 4.13 -0.77
N ARG A 148 8.31 4.65 -1.21
CA ARG A 148 8.50 5.35 -2.49
C ARG A 148 8.58 4.39 -3.69
N THR A 149 8.40 3.09 -3.46
CA THR A 149 8.47 2.07 -4.51
C THR A 149 7.18 1.28 -4.61
N THR A 150 6.94 0.70 -5.76
CA THR A 150 5.99 -0.40 -5.96
C THR A 150 6.72 -1.55 -6.64
N VAL A 151 6.76 -2.72 -5.98
CA VAL A 151 7.57 -3.85 -6.41
C VAL A 151 6.75 -4.78 -7.28
N LEU A 152 7.23 -5.03 -8.50
CA LEU A 152 6.53 -5.85 -9.50
C LEU A 152 7.45 -6.91 -10.07
N THR A 153 6.90 -8.08 -10.34
CA THR A 153 7.56 -9.09 -11.16
C THR A 153 7.46 -8.68 -12.63
N GLY A 154 8.58 -8.26 -13.19
CA GLY A 154 8.71 -7.86 -14.61
C GLY A 154 9.05 -9.04 -15.51
N PRO A 155 9.25 -8.78 -16.82
CA PRO A 155 9.56 -9.83 -17.80
C PRO A 155 10.86 -10.59 -17.51
N THR A 156 11.84 -9.94 -16.91
CA THR A 156 13.18 -10.52 -16.67
C THR A 156 13.53 -10.66 -15.19
N ARG A 157 12.96 -9.81 -14.33
CA ARG A 157 13.28 -9.79 -12.90
C ARG A 157 12.22 -9.05 -12.09
N LYS A 158 12.24 -9.27 -10.79
CA LYS A 158 11.53 -8.46 -9.81
C LYS A 158 12.25 -7.14 -9.61
N LEU A 159 11.55 -6.02 -9.78
CA LEU A 159 12.12 -4.68 -9.60
C LEU A 159 11.03 -3.66 -9.27
N GLY A 160 11.38 -2.64 -8.49
CA GLY A 160 10.47 -1.56 -8.12
C GLY A 160 10.34 -0.49 -9.19
N MET A 161 9.17 0.14 -9.27
CA MET A 161 8.98 1.45 -9.90
C MET A 161 9.19 2.49 -8.80
N ASN A 162 10.36 3.12 -8.76
CA ASN A 162 10.75 4.08 -7.72
C ASN A 162 10.62 5.50 -8.24
N SER A 163 9.73 6.28 -7.65
CA SER A 163 9.46 7.65 -8.09
C SER A 163 8.78 8.46 -6.99
N ASP A 164 8.90 9.79 -7.04
CA ASP A 164 8.15 10.68 -6.17
C ASP A 164 6.63 10.66 -6.44
N PHE A 165 6.22 10.06 -7.55
CA PHE A 165 4.81 9.84 -7.87
C PHE A 165 4.26 8.51 -7.31
N THR A 166 5.12 7.65 -6.75
CA THR A 166 4.73 6.30 -6.29
C THR A 166 4.05 6.30 -4.90
N PRO A 167 4.47 7.10 -3.89
CA PRO A 167 3.80 7.08 -2.58
C PRO A 167 2.30 7.33 -2.69
N PHE A 168 1.53 6.74 -1.77
CA PHE A 168 0.12 7.07 -1.65
C PHE A 168 -0.09 8.56 -1.29
N ASP A 169 -1.18 9.12 -1.76
CA ASP A 169 -1.61 10.47 -1.36
C ASP A 169 -2.25 10.43 0.05
N GLN A 170 -2.83 9.29 0.41
CA GLN A 170 -3.49 9.06 1.70
C GLN A 170 -3.25 7.63 2.15
N ILE A 171 -3.02 7.43 3.46
CA ILE A 171 -3.12 6.11 4.08
C ILE A 171 -4.08 6.14 5.26
N VAL A 172 -4.73 5.00 5.51
CA VAL A 172 -5.61 4.80 6.67
C VAL A 172 -5.10 3.56 7.40
N LEU A 173 -4.52 3.80 8.56
CA LEU A 173 -3.96 2.78 9.42
C LEU A 173 -4.97 2.47 10.54
N ASP A 174 -5.67 1.36 10.40
CA ASP A 174 -6.66 0.89 11.38
C ASP A 174 -6.24 -0.47 11.93
N PRO A 175 -5.74 -0.53 13.17
CA PRO A 175 -5.30 -1.77 13.80
C PRO A 175 -6.35 -2.88 13.82
N GLU A 176 -7.65 -2.53 13.78
CA GLU A 176 -8.71 -3.54 13.71
C GLU A 176 -8.68 -4.39 12.44
N LEU A 177 -8.09 -3.87 11.37
CA LEU A 177 -8.00 -4.58 10.10
C LEU A 177 -6.93 -5.68 10.09
N THR A 178 -5.99 -5.66 11.02
CA THR A 178 -4.90 -6.64 11.12
C THR A 178 -5.24 -7.82 12.04
N LYS A 179 -6.20 -7.67 12.93
CA LYS A 179 -6.43 -8.63 14.01
C LYS A 179 -6.86 -10.03 13.54
N ASP A 180 -7.53 -10.11 12.39
CA ASP A 180 -7.99 -11.38 11.82
C ASP A 180 -6.97 -12.02 10.86
N ALA A 181 -5.78 -11.44 10.75
CA ALA A 181 -4.72 -12.00 9.92
C ALA A 181 -4.27 -13.36 10.47
N PRO A 182 -4.07 -14.38 9.62
CA PRO A 182 -3.54 -15.67 10.05
C PRO A 182 -2.23 -15.53 10.82
N VAL A 183 -2.07 -16.26 11.93
CA VAL A 183 -0.90 -16.18 12.82
C VAL A 183 0.42 -16.31 12.07
N ASN A 184 0.51 -17.28 11.15
CA ASN A 184 1.73 -17.46 10.35
C ASN A 184 2.01 -16.25 9.47
N GLN A 185 0.96 -15.64 8.89
CA GLN A 185 1.10 -14.45 8.05
C GLN A 185 1.58 -13.26 8.89
N ARG A 186 1.00 -13.04 10.06
CA ARG A 186 1.46 -12.00 11.01
C ARG A 186 2.93 -12.20 11.38
N PHE A 187 3.33 -13.45 11.62
CA PHE A 187 4.73 -13.77 11.95
C PHE A 187 5.66 -13.43 10.75
N TYR A 188 5.31 -13.86 9.54
CA TYR A 188 6.16 -13.63 8.37
C TYR A 188 6.32 -12.13 8.07
N THR A 189 5.21 -11.38 8.10
CA THR A 189 5.27 -9.94 7.84
C THR A 189 5.93 -9.18 8.99
N GLY A 190 5.78 -9.65 10.22
CA GLY A 190 6.50 -9.09 11.37
C GLY A 190 8.00 -9.31 11.30
N MET A 191 8.45 -10.49 10.85
CA MET A 191 9.88 -10.75 10.60
C MET A 191 10.42 -9.91 9.45
N ASP A 192 9.64 -9.69 8.42
CA ASP A 192 9.98 -8.78 7.32
C ASP A 192 10.20 -7.35 7.85
N CYS A 193 9.29 -6.85 8.68
CA CYS A 193 9.45 -5.56 9.34
C CYS A 193 10.72 -5.52 10.22
N TYR A 194 10.96 -6.55 11.00
CA TYR A 194 12.13 -6.64 11.88
C TYR A 194 13.45 -6.55 11.08
N ILE A 195 13.55 -7.30 10.00
CA ILE A 195 14.75 -7.27 9.13
C ILE A 195 14.90 -5.91 8.44
N HIS A 196 13.82 -5.31 7.94
CA HIS A 196 13.86 -3.96 7.36
C HIS A 196 14.32 -2.90 8.38
N CYS A 197 13.94 -3.02 9.66
CA CYS A 197 14.45 -2.14 10.71
C CYS A 197 15.97 -2.25 10.86
N ILE A 198 16.51 -3.48 10.89
CA ILE A 198 17.94 -3.71 10.99
C ILE A 198 18.67 -3.15 9.77
N GLU A 199 18.19 -3.48 8.57
CA GLU A 199 18.77 -2.98 7.31
C GLU A 199 18.78 -1.45 7.25
N SER A 200 17.72 -0.80 7.72
CA SER A 200 17.63 0.66 7.74
C SER A 200 18.64 1.30 8.68
N LEU A 201 18.96 0.65 9.79
CA LEU A 201 19.91 1.11 10.79
C LEU A 201 21.38 0.84 10.40
N GLU A 202 21.63 -0.12 9.51
CA GLU A 202 22.96 -0.43 8.97
C GLU A 202 23.23 0.26 7.61
N GLY A 203 22.23 0.91 7.03
CA GLY A 203 22.32 1.48 5.69
C GLY A 203 23.27 2.68 5.58
N THR A 204 23.91 2.83 4.42
CA THR A 204 24.85 3.94 4.14
C THR A 204 24.19 5.32 4.10
N TYR A 205 22.86 5.39 4.03
CA TYR A 205 22.09 6.63 4.03
C TYR A 205 21.45 6.95 5.38
N LEU A 206 21.88 6.24 6.44
CA LEU A 206 21.40 6.47 7.80
C LEU A 206 21.63 7.94 8.19
N ASN A 207 20.58 8.54 8.73
CA ASN A 207 20.59 9.90 9.30
C ASN A 207 19.68 9.92 10.53
N GLU A 208 19.72 10.98 11.32
CA GLU A 208 18.99 11.05 12.59
C GLU A 208 17.46 10.93 12.41
N PHE A 209 16.94 11.33 11.25
CA PHE A 209 15.51 11.19 10.95
C PHE A 209 15.13 9.72 10.69
N SER A 210 15.82 9.03 9.79
CA SER A 210 15.58 7.61 9.51
C SER A 210 15.93 6.71 10.69
N LYS A 211 16.96 7.07 11.46
CA LYS A 211 17.37 6.37 12.67
C LYS A 211 16.26 6.36 13.72
N SER A 212 15.63 7.50 13.99
CA SER A 212 14.56 7.60 14.99
C SER A 212 13.36 6.72 14.66
N TYR A 213 12.98 6.60 13.39
CA TYR A 213 11.93 5.67 12.95
C TYR A 213 12.39 4.21 13.06
N GLY A 214 13.60 3.89 12.59
CA GLY A 214 14.14 2.53 12.62
C GLY A 214 14.30 1.99 14.04
N GLU A 215 14.86 2.77 14.95
CA GLU A 215 15.01 2.38 16.36
C GLU A 215 13.66 2.17 17.03
N LYS A 216 12.69 3.07 16.80
CA LYS A 216 11.35 2.92 17.39
C LYS A 216 10.60 1.73 16.81
N ALA A 217 10.66 1.52 15.52
CA ALA A 217 10.05 0.35 14.87
C ALA A 217 10.67 -0.96 15.39
N LEU A 218 11.99 -1.02 15.55
CA LEU A 218 12.68 -2.18 16.08
C LEU A 218 12.26 -2.47 17.53
N GLU A 219 12.18 -1.45 18.39
CA GLU A 219 11.67 -1.57 19.77
C GLU A 219 10.26 -2.19 19.80
N LEU A 220 9.37 -1.68 18.94
CA LEU A 220 7.98 -2.18 18.86
C LEU A 220 7.92 -3.62 18.34
N CYS A 221 8.70 -3.96 17.31
CA CYS A 221 8.80 -5.33 16.81
C CYS A 221 9.27 -6.29 17.90
N GLN A 222 10.31 -5.93 18.66
CA GLN A 222 10.82 -6.75 19.76
C GLN A 222 9.76 -6.92 20.86
N LYS A 223 9.07 -5.87 21.23
CA LYS A 223 8.01 -5.91 22.22
C LYS A 223 6.88 -6.85 21.82
N VAL A 224 6.45 -6.81 20.57
CA VAL A 224 5.31 -7.59 20.08
C VAL A 224 5.69 -9.04 19.79
N PHE A 225 6.77 -9.28 19.05
CA PHE A 225 7.10 -10.61 18.52
C PHE A 225 7.98 -11.45 19.45
N VAL A 226 8.81 -10.81 20.27
CA VAL A 226 9.80 -11.53 21.08
C VAL A 226 9.34 -11.70 22.54
N THR A 227 8.62 -10.74 23.07
CA THR A 227 8.26 -10.71 24.50
C THR A 227 6.85 -11.14 24.84
N LYS A 228 5.93 -11.12 23.86
CA LYS A 228 4.54 -11.52 24.07
C LYS A 228 4.27 -12.95 23.61
N ASN A 229 3.56 -13.72 24.45
CA ASN A 229 3.15 -15.08 24.11
C ASN A 229 1.88 -15.13 23.25
N HIS A 230 1.15 -14.04 23.15
CA HIS A 230 -0.04 -13.87 22.31
C HIS A 230 -0.19 -12.42 21.88
N TRP A 231 -0.89 -12.20 20.80
CA TRP A 231 -1.21 -10.87 20.30
C TRP A 231 -2.59 -10.46 20.79
N ASP A 232 -2.66 -9.25 21.28
CA ASP A 232 -3.85 -8.58 21.80
C ASP A 232 -4.05 -7.24 21.07
N ASP A 233 -5.08 -6.50 21.49
CA ASP A 233 -5.39 -5.19 20.90
C ASP A 233 -4.23 -4.19 21.00
N GLU A 234 -3.46 -4.21 22.11
CA GLU A 234 -2.26 -3.37 22.24
C GLU A 234 -1.19 -3.77 21.24
N SER A 235 -1.02 -5.07 20.97
CA SER A 235 -0.08 -5.56 19.97
C SER A 235 -0.47 -5.10 18.55
N ASP A 236 -1.75 -5.11 18.23
CA ASP A 236 -2.25 -4.63 16.94
C ASP A 236 -1.98 -3.13 16.75
N ASP A 237 -2.20 -2.31 17.81
CA ASP A 237 -1.89 -0.87 17.78
C ASP A 237 -0.39 -0.59 17.57
N GLN A 238 0.47 -1.44 18.14
CA GLN A 238 1.92 -1.29 18.03
C GLN A 238 2.47 -1.77 16.67
N LEU A 239 1.78 -2.70 16.01
CA LEU A 239 2.18 -3.21 14.70
C LEU A 239 1.87 -2.25 13.56
N MET A 240 0.83 -1.42 13.69
CA MET A 240 0.50 -0.38 12.72
C MET A 240 1.42 0.85 12.89
#